data_fb56ad51f522e407cf76877af92974d1
#
_entry.id   fb56ad51f522e407cf76877af92974d1
#
_cell.length_a   1.000
_cell.length_b   1.000
_cell.length_c   1.000
_cell.angle_alpha   90.00
_cell.angle_beta   90.00
_cell.angle_gamma   90.00
#
_symmetry.space_group_name_H-M   'P 1'
#
loop_
_entity.id
_entity.type
_entity.pdbx_description
1 polymer ?
#
loop_
_entity_poly.entity_id
_entity_poly.type
_entity_poly.pdbx_seq_one_letter_code
_entity_poly.pdbx_strand_id
1 'polypeptide(L)'
;MRLGSKDFAIMKLNPSAVKVIDGVPYDKDDNVVSYDDDAVMIELNLQEVRMIRNAKLTETDWTQGRDVTLTNDADWQTYRQALRDITDTYTSLDDVVWPEKP
;
A
#
# COMPACT_ATOMS: atom_id res chain seq x y z
N MET A 1 3.96 -5.78 11.39
CA MET A 1 5.35 -5.33 11.52
C MET A 1 5.92 -4.97 10.17
N ARG A 2 6.64 -3.87 10.09
CA ARG A 2 7.11 -3.33 8.81
C ARG A 2 8.62 -3.46 8.62
N LEU A 3 9.19 -4.58 9.05
CA LEU A 3 10.61 -4.82 8.88
C LEU A 3 11.00 -4.75 7.41
N GLY A 4 12.02 -3.96 7.10
CA GLY A 4 12.51 -3.77 5.75
C GLY A 4 11.67 -2.85 4.88
N SER A 5 10.49 -2.41 5.33
CA SER A 5 9.62 -1.56 4.52
C SER A 5 10.25 -0.21 4.20
N LYS A 6 10.95 0.40 5.16
CA LYS A 6 11.64 1.67 4.93
C LYS A 6 12.79 1.49 3.94
N ASP A 7 13.58 0.45 4.10
CA ASP A 7 14.69 0.15 3.19
C ASP A 7 14.17 -0.10 1.79
N PHE A 8 13.09 -0.88 1.68
CA PHE A 8 12.45 -1.14 0.40
C PHE A 8 11.93 0.16 -0.25
N ALA A 9 11.29 1.03 0.53
CA ALA A 9 10.78 2.30 0.03
C ALA A 9 11.90 3.22 -0.45
N ILE A 10 13.01 3.29 0.29
CA ILE A 10 14.18 4.07 -0.11
C ILE A 10 14.71 3.56 -1.46
N MET A 11 14.88 2.26 -1.61
CA MET A 11 15.41 1.67 -2.84
C MET A 11 14.43 1.81 -4.00
N LYS A 12 13.13 1.68 -3.74
CA LYS A 12 12.09 1.84 -4.75
C LYS A 12 12.07 3.25 -5.34
N LEU A 13 12.21 4.27 -4.49
CA LEU A 13 12.17 5.67 -4.90
C LEU A 13 13.52 6.18 -5.39
N ASN A 14 14.59 5.46 -5.10
CA ASN A 14 15.96 5.85 -5.47
C ASN A 14 16.66 4.67 -6.14
N PRO A 15 16.45 4.47 -7.46
CA PRO A 15 16.96 3.29 -8.15
C PRO A 15 18.47 3.14 -8.13
N SER A 16 19.23 4.22 -7.90
CA SER A 16 20.68 4.14 -7.77
C SER A 16 21.14 3.47 -6.48
N ALA A 17 20.29 3.42 -5.46
CA ALA A 17 20.58 2.73 -4.21
C ALA A 17 20.47 1.22 -4.42
N VAL A 18 21.55 0.49 -4.16
CA VAL A 18 21.59 -0.96 -4.32
C VAL A 18 21.60 -1.69 -2.97
N LYS A 19 21.87 -0.99 -1.90
CA LYS A 19 21.83 -1.54 -0.54
C LYS A 19 21.54 -0.44 0.47
N VAL A 20 21.02 -0.84 1.62
CA VAL A 20 20.77 0.06 2.75
C VAL A 20 21.39 -0.59 3.99
N ILE A 21 22.26 0.14 4.68
CA ILE A 21 22.95 -0.32 5.88
C ILE A 21 22.65 0.70 6.99
N ASP A 22 22.08 0.22 8.09
CA ASP A 22 21.68 1.06 9.23
C ASP A 22 20.85 2.29 8.83
N GLY A 23 19.95 2.09 7.84
CA GLY A 23 19.08 3.16 7.34
C GLY A 23 19.72 4.09 6.34
N VAL A 24 20.98 3.86 5.95
CA VAL A 24 21.70 4.69 4.99
C VAL A 24 21.80 3.95 3.66
N PRO A 25 21.27 4.50 2.56
CA PRO A 25 21.37 3.88 1.23
C PRO A 25 22.74 4.16 0.60
N TYR A 26 23.22 3.17 -0.15
CA TYR A 26 24.50 3.26 -0.88
C TYR A 26 24.29 2.80 -2.33
N ASP A 27 25.03 3.41 -3.24
CA ASP A 27 25.08 2.99 -4.65
C ASP A 27 26.05 1.82 -4.86
N LYS A 28 26.20 1.38 -6.11
CA LYS A 28 27.08 0.26 -6.46
C LYS A 28 28.57 0.54 -6.15
N ASP A 29 28.95 1.80 -6.03
CA ASP A 29 30.31 2.23 -5.76
C ASP A 29 30.52 2.59 -4.27
N ASP A 30 29.57 2.20 -3.42
CA ASP A 30 29.58 2.46 -1.98
C ASP A 30 29.50 3.93 -1.59
N ASN A 31 28.97 4.77 -2.49
CA ASN A 31 28.69 6.17 -2.17
C ASN A 31 27.32 6.30 -1.54
N VAL A 32 27.18 7.19 -0.55
CA VAL A 32 25.89 7.46 0.08
C VAL A 32 24.95 8.09 -0.94
N VAL A 33 23.73 7.56 -1.03
CA VAL A 33 22.66 8.10 -1.87
C VAL A 33 21.76 8.99 -1.02
N SER A 34 21.60 10.24 -1.45
CA SER A 34 20.63 11.13 -0.81
C SER A 34 19.22 10.73 -1.18
N TYR A 35 18.28 10.84 -0.23
CA TYR A 35 16.87 10.56 -0.49
C TYR A 35 15.97 11.54 0.25
N ASP A 36 14.73 11.67 -0.26
CA ASP A 36 13.70 12.51 0.34
C ASP A 36 12.97 11.68 1.40
N ASP A 37 13.20 12.00 2.68
CA ASP A 37 12.57 11.28 3.78
C ASP A 37 11.05 11.43 3.78
N ASP A 38 10.52 12.60 3.41
CA ASP A 38 9.09 12.81 3.34
C ASP A 38 8.45 11.91 2.28
N ALA A 39 9.09 11.77 1.11
CA ALA A 39 8.61 10.88 0.06
C ALA A 39 8.65 9.41 0.52
N VAL A 40 9.69 9.02 1.26
CA VAL A 40 9.80 7.67 1.82
C VAL A 40 8.69 7.42 2.85
N MET A 41 8.38 8.39 3.70
CA MET A 41 7.32 8.24 4.69
C MET A 41 5.93 8.13 4.03
N ILE A 42 5.68 8.90 2.96
CA ILE A 42 4.45 8.77 2.18
C ILE A 42 4.34 7.36 1.59
N GLU A 43 5.42 6.84 0.99
CA GLU A 43 5.42 5.49 0.43
C GLU A 43 5.16 4.43 1.49
N LEU A 44 5.74 4.57 2.69
CA LEU A 44 5.48 3.66 3.80
C LEU A 44 4.01 3.67 4.21
N ASN A 45 3.41 4.86 4.32
CA ASN A 45 1.99 4.99 4.64
C ASN A 45 1.11 4.34 3.57
N LEU A 46 1.44 4.55 2.29
CA LEU A 46 0.71 3.92 1.19
C LEU A 46 0.83 2.41 1.22
N GLN A 47 2.00 1.87 1.56
CA GLN A 47 2.17 0.42 1.71
C GLN A 47 1.27 -0.15 2.80
N GLU A 48 1.12 0.53 3.93
CA GLU A 48 0.20 0.12 4.99
C GLU A 48 -1.26 0.16 4.54
N VAL A 49 -1.66 1.25 3.90
CA VAL A 49 -3.03 1.40 3.38
C VAL A 49 -3.34 0.28 2.39
N ARG A 50 -2.42 0.01 1.45
CA ARG A 50 -2.58 -1.05 0.46
C ARG A 50 -2.67 -2.43 1.10
N MET A 51 -1.89 -2.69 2.13
CA MET A 51 -1.90 -3.98 2.83
C MET A 51 -3.25 -4.22 3.50
N ILE A 52 -3.79 -3.23 4.20
CA ILE A 52 -5.10 -3.33 4.85
C ILE A 52 -6.19 -3.45 3.79
N ARG A 53 -6.13 -2.65 2.73
CA ARG A 53 -7.07 -2.71 1.62
C ARG A 53 -7.10 -4.10 0.98
N ASN A 54 -5.93 -4.67 0.71
CA ASN A 54 -5.81 -5.98 0.07
C ASN A 54 -6.39 -7.07 0.97
N ALA A 55 -6.20 -6.98 2.28
CA ALA A 55 -6.80 -7.91 3.23
C ALA A 55 -8.33 -7.82 3.19
N LYS A 56 -8.88 -6.61 3.10
CA LYS A 56 -10.33 -6.40 2.99
C LYS A 56 -10.89 -6.94 1.67
N LEU A 57 -10.16 -6.76 0.56
CA LEU A 57 -10.55 -7.32 -0.73
C LEU A 57 -10.54 -8.84 -0.69
N THR A 58 -9.48 -9.44 -0.15
CA THR A 58 -9.39 -10.90 0.00
C THR A 58 -10.53 -11.45 0.85
N GLU A 59 -10.86 -10.78 1.95
CA GLU A 59 -11.97 -11.17 2.83
C GLU A 59 -13.31 -11.26 2.08
N THR A 60 -13.48 -10.46 1.03
CA THR A 60 -14.73 -10.36 0.27
C THR A 60 -14.66 -10.95 -1.14
N ASP A 61 -13.58 -11.63 -1.50
CA ASP A 61 -13.43 -12.24 -2.84
C ASP A 61 -14.52 -13.26 -3.13
N TRP A 62 -15.06 -13.93 -2.11
CA TRP A 62 -16.14 -14.88 -2.27
C TRP A 62 -17.38 -14.28 -2.94
N THR A 63 -17.60 -12.96 -2.80
CA THR A 63 -18.75 -12.28 -3.40
C THR A 63 -18.69 -12.24 -4.92
N GLN A 64 -17.49 -12.51 -5.50
CA GLN A 64 -17.24 -12.42 -6.94
C GLN A 64 -17.19 -13.79 -7.60
N GLY A 65 -17.48 -14.87 -6.85
CA GLY A 65 -17.49 -16.23 -7.41
C GLY A 65 -18.64 -16.42 -8.40
N ARG A 66 -18.44 -17.25 -9.42
CA ARG A 66 -19.44 -17.53 -10.46
C ARG A 66 -20.72 -18.12 -9.92
N ASP A 67 -20.61 -18.93 -8.87
CA ASP A 67 -21.74 -19.62 -8.28
C ASP A 67 -22.42 -18.82 -7.17
N VAL A 68 -21.95 -17.59 -6.93
CA VAL A 68 -22.51 -16.73 -5.90
C VAL A 68 -23.51 -15.77 -6.54
N THR A 69 -24.73 -15.78 -6.02
CA THR A 69 -25.80 -14.84 -6.41
C THR A 69 -26.20 -14.05 -5.18
N LEU A 70 -26.06 -12.73 -5.26
CA LEU A 70 -26.34 -11.84 -4.14
C LEU A 70 -27.39 -10.81 -4.55
N THR A 71 -28.37 -10.59 -3.69
CA THR A 71 -29.40 -9.55 -3.93
C THR A 71 -28.81 -8.15 -3.87
N ASN A 72 -27.72 -7.98 -3.11
CA ASN A 72 -26.99 -6.72 -2.95
C ASN A 72 -25.64 -6.71 -3.67
N ASP A 73 -25.56 -7.42 -4.80
CA ASP A 73 -24.29 -7.52 -5.57
C ASP A 73 -23.73 -6.14 -5.96
N ALA A 74 -24.59 -5.20 -6.36
CA ALA A 74 -24.16 -3.85 -6.70
C ALA A 74 -23.51 -3.14 -5.51
N ASP A 75 -24.01 -3.34 -4.31
CA ASP A 75 -23.42 -2.75 -3.09
C ASP A 75 -22.03 -3.34 -2.82
N TRP A 76 -21.84 -4.64 -3.02
CA TRP A 76 -20.53 -5.28 -2.88
C TRP A 76 -19.55 -4.76 -3.91
N GLN A 77 -19.99 -4.56 -5.16
CA GLN A 77 -19.12 -4.00 -6.19
C GLN A 77 -18.71 -2.58 -5.87
N THR A 78 -19.63 -1.75 -5.38
CA THR A 78 -19.35 -0.39 -4.95
C THR A 78 -18.35 -0.35 -3.81
N TYR A 79 -18.53 -1.22 -2.81
CA TYR A 79 -17.61 -1.34 -1.67
C TYR A 79 -16.21 -1.73 -2.14
N ARG A 80 -16.11 -2.75 -2.99
CA ARG A 80 -14.82 -3.24 -3.50
C ARG A 80 -14.13 -2.19 -4.36
N GLN A 81 -14.89 -1.44 -5.18
CA GLN A 81 -14.31 -0.37 -5.98
C GLN A 81 -13.80 0.78 -5.10
N ALA A 82 -14.53 1.13 -4.06
CA ALA A 82 -14.07 2.13 -3.09
C ALA A 82 -12.77 1.70 -2.42
N LEU A 83 -12.59 0.41 -2.12
CA LEU A 83 -11.33 -0.11 -1.59
C LEU A 83 -10.20 0.02 -2.59
N ARG A 84 -10.44 -0.29 -3.89
CA ARG A 84 -9.41 -0.15 -4.92
C ARG A 84 -8.96 1.30 -5.07
N ASP A 85 -9.88 2.25 -4.94
CA ASP A 85 -9.62 3.67 -5.15
C ASP A 85 -9.09 4.37 -3.89
N ILE A 86 -8.94 3.66 -2.77
CA ILE A 86 -8.61 4.26 -1.49
C ILE A 86 -7.30 5.06 -1.53
N THR A 87 -6.30 4.60 -2.28
CA THR A 87 -5.00 5.27 -2.40
C THR A 87 -5.03 6.47 -3.35
N ASP A 88 -6.09 6.65 -4.11
CA ASP A 88 -6.29 7.84 -4.95
C ASP A 88 -6.71 9.04 -4.10
N THR A 89 -7.34 8.78 -2.95
CA THR A 89 -7.84 9.81 -2.04
C THR A 89 -6.93 10.05 -0.85
N TYR A 90 -6.32 8.99 -0.31
CA TYR A 90 -5.56 9.05 0.94
C TYR A 90 -4.13 8.61 0.75
N THR A 91 -3.20 9.32 1.39
CA THR A 91 -1.76 8.99 1.41
C THR A 91 -1.26 8.59 2.79
N SER A 92 -2.10 8.70 3.81
CA SER A 92 -1.75 8.35 5.19
C SER A 92 -2.82 7.47 5.81
N LEU A 93 -2.39 6.44 6.54
CA LEU A 93 -3.30 5.57 7.27
C LEU A 93 -4.15 6.34 8.29
N ASP A 94 -3.60 7.41 8.88
CA ASP A 94 -4.29 8.21 9.87
C ASP A 94 -5.50 8.96 9.29
N ASP A 95 -5.48 9.26 7.99
CA ASP A 95 -6.53 10.02 7.32
C ASP A 95 -7.59 9.14 6.67
N VAL A 96 -7.32 7.84 6.54
CA VAL A 96 -8.20 6.93 5.79
C VAL A 96 -9.54 6.77 6.49
N VAL A 97 -10.61 6.98 5.73
CA VAL A 97 -11.97 6.59 6.12
C VAL A 97 -12.32 5.36 5.29
N TRP A 98 -12.39 4.20 5.94
CA TRP A 98 -12.69 2.95 5.27
C TRP A 98 -14.16 2.88 4.89
N PRO A 99 -14.49 2.40 3.66
CA PRO A 99 -15.89 2.21 3.29
C PRO A 99 -16.53 1.15 4.19
N GLU A 100 -17.83 1.29 4.40
CA GLU A 100 -18.60 0.33 5.20
C GLU A 100 -18.93 -0.90 4.35
N LYS A 101 -18.71 -2.08 4.94
CA LYS A 101 -19.08 -3.35 4.33
C LYS A 101 -20.62 -3.47 4.24
N PRO A 102 -21.16 -3.86 3.08
CA PRO A 102 -22.61 -4.07 2.91
C PRO A 102 -23.20 -5.14 3.80
#